data_8be89875e37be4dfc3a8b5d6bc6ed1c9
#
_entry.id   8be89875e37be4dfc3a8b5d6bc6ed1c9
#
_cell.length_a   1.000
_cell.length_b   1.000
_cell.length_c   1.000
_cell.angle_alpha   90.00
_cell.angle_beta   90.00
_cell.angle_gamma   90.00
#
_symmetry.space_group_name_H-M   'P 1'
#
loop_
_entity.id
_entity.type
_entity.pdbx_description
1 polymer ?
#
loop_
_entity_poly.entity_id
_entity_poly.type
_entity_poly.pdbx_seq_one_letter_code
_entity_poly.pdbx_strand_id
1 'polypeptide(L)'
;MWRIRFLKFLLIIAVIIVGIRLFIIQIIEHGQWVEKAVAEHTLLETIMAERGQIYMMDVEEGPTAVAMNQKVYAVIIDPMVTDKEQIRQALEKHAKAEMTTDIDRIYKQEGLRYYIVARNVGKAVADEIAKEGILGVRFQQRTRRVYPEGEMASRLLGFVNEDGEGQYGVEGALNQRLKGEDGMLKTVADVNKVALSIGNDNIRKPAVNGENIVLTIDRGLERGVEDILAKVREKKVGAQVATIVMNPRNGQVLAMANLPNYNPAEYGRVKDATEYINYTTEIPYEPASICKTFTFATAIDKGVMKPETKYLNKGFLIVDGKKIENAYPGKIGEIDMQTALNYSLNTGSIQALKWLGGNETEIMQEGRDELYNYFYNRFGFGVYTGIELYEALGVIPKPDEGYARDLTYATMTFGQGLNMTMIQAVAAFASIVNGGEYYRPTIVAGTMKGQEFRVAENNPVVRRVIEPETSEIMRRMLYGTRLRRRELGIDRRGYYVGGKTGTAQVVREGAYTEAKGETIASYIGFGGRELPEYVIMVKIWEEGKHLEGERDALPIFDEISNFVQNYFKIKPKV
;
A
#
# COMPACT_ATOMS: atom_id res chain seq x y z
N MET A 1 -56.01 1.05 -79.32
CA MET A 1 -56.81 1.11 -78.08
C MET A 1 -56.45 0.00 -77.07
N TRP A 2 -56.21 -1.24 -77.48
CA TRP A 2 -55.85 -2.36 -76.55
C TRP A 2 -54.52 -2.16 -75.82
N ARG A 3 -53.49 -1.68 -76.52
CA ARG A 3 -52.14 -1.38 -75.88
C ARG A 3 -52.22 -0.34 -74.76
N ILE A 4 -53.07 0.70 -74.90
CA ILE A 4 -53.26 1.72 -73.86
C ILE A 4 -54.02 1.15 -72.65
N ARG A 5 -54.99 0.26 -72.87
CA ARG A 5 -55.72 -0.42 -71.78
C ARG A 5 -54.80 -1.38 -71.02
N PHE A 6 -53.91 -2.09 -71.70
CA PHE A 6 -52.91 -2.96 -71.11
C PHE A 6 -51.92 -2.18 -70.31
N LEU A 7 -51.43 -1.05 -70.83
CA LEU A 7 -50.52 -0.17 -70.04
C LEU A 7 -51.21 0.40 -68.79
N LYS A 8 -52.46 0.81 -68.89
CA LYS A 8 -53.20 1.26 -67.68
C LYS A 8 -53.40 0.14 -66.68
N PHE A 9 -53.65 -1.08 -67.14
CA PHE A 9 -53.74 -2.24 -66.22
C PHE A 9 -52.42 -2.54 -65.49
N LEU A 10 -51.29 -2.53 -66.21
CA LEU A 10 -49.99 -2.69 -65.62
C LEU A 10 -49.68 -1.59 -64.61
N LEU A 11 -50.05 -0.34 -64.92
CA LEU A 11 -49.85 0.78 -63.98
C LEU A 11 -50.68 0.62 -62.70
N ILE A 12 -51.94 0.17 -62.83
CA ILE A 12 -52.81 -0.10 -61.67
C ILE A 12 -52.21 -1.21 -60.80
N ILE A 13 -51.74 -2.30 -61.44
CA ILE A 13 -51.08 -3.38 -60.70
C ILE A 13 -49.83 -2.86 -59.97
N ALA A 14 -49.01 -2.05 -60.63
CA ALA A 14 -47.79 -1.46 -59.97
C ALA A 14 -48.16 -0.59 -58.75
N VAL A 15 -49.21 0.24 -58.87
CA VAL A 15 -49.73 1.07 -57.78
C VAL A 15 -50.25 0.20 -56.63
N ILE A 16 -50.96 -0.90 -56.93
CA ILE A 16 -51.44 -1.84 -55.90
C ILE A 16 -50.24 -2.51 -55.15
N ILE A 17 -49.25 -2.97 -55.91
CA ILE A 17 -48.05 -3.60 -55.33
C ILE A 17 -47.31 -2.61 -54.38
N VAL A 18 -47.10 -1.37 -54.81
CA VAL A 18 -46.50 -0.33 -53.98
C VAL A 18 -47.36 -0.03 -52.75
N GLY A 19 -48.71 0.06 -52.95
CA GLY A 19 -49.63 0.26 -51.82
C GLY A 19 -49.59 -0.86 -50.78
N ILE A 20 -49.57 -2.12 -51.25
CA ILE A 20 -49.38 -3.29 -50.34
C ILE A 20 -48.03 -3.24 -49.62
N ARG A 21 -46.97 -2.93 -50.34
CA ARG A 21 -45.63 -2.84 -49.72
C ARG A 21 -45.53 -1.71 -48.67
N LEU A 22 -46.12 -0.56 -48.97
CA LEU A 22 -46.21 0.54 -48.00
C LEU A 22 -47.06 0.15 -46.79
N PHE A 23 -48.17 -0.53 -46.98
CA PHE A 23 -48.99 -1.02 -45.88
C PHE A 23 -48.22 -2.01 -44.99
N ILE A 24 -47.50 -2.94 -45.60
CA ILE A 24 -46.66 -3.89 -44.85
C ILE A 24 -45.61 -3.12 -44.02
N ILE A 25 -44.86 -2.20 -44.62
CA ILE A 25 -43.80 -1.44 -43.93
C ILE A 25 -44.38 -0.52 -42.85
N GLN A 26 -45.47 0.20 -43.15
CA GLN A 26 -46.01 1.23 -42.25
C GLN A 26 -46.92 0.69 -41.15
N ILE A 27 -47.55 -0.47 -41.36
CA ILE A 27 -48.51 -1.03 -40.39
C ILE A 27 -47.99 -2.33 -39.79
N ILE A 28 -47.58 -3.31 -40.61
CA ILE A 28 -47.20 -4.63 -40.11
C ILE A 28 -45.78 -4.63 -39.50
N GLU A 29 -44.84 -4.04 -40.23
CA GLU A 29 -43.44 -3.97 -39.83
C GLU A 29 -43.08 -2.67 -39.07
N HIS A 30 -44.07 -1.81 -38.78
CA HIS A 30 -43.87 -0.48 -38.17
C HIS A 30 -42.98 -0.55 -36.90
N GLY A 31 -43.30 -1.47 -35.99
CA GLY A 31 -42.54 -1.63 -34.74
C GLY A 31 -41.06 -1.94 -34.96
N GLN A 32 -40.77 -2.83 -35.93
CA GLN A 32 -39.37 -3.19 -36.22
C GLN A 32 -38.60 -2.03 -36.87
N TRP A 33 -39.24 -1.24 -37.71
CA TRP A 33 -38.61 -0.09 -38.36
C TRP A 33 -38.40 1.08 -37.37
N VAL A 34 -39.36 1.30 -36.47
CA VAL A 34 -39.23 2.28 -35.40
C VAL A 34 -38.08 1.87 -34.46
N GLU A 35 -37.99 0.59 -34.05
CA GLU A 35 -36.91 0.10 -33.19
C GLU A 35 -35.54 0.27 -33.86
N LYS A 36 -35.40 -0.06 -35.14
CA LYS A 36 -34.19 0.17 -35.92
C LYS A 36 -33.83 1.65 -36.02
N ALA A 37 -34.81 2.52 -36.33
CA ALA A 37 -34.60 3.95 -36.41
C ALA A 37 -34.17 4.54 -35.06
N VAL A 38 -34.78 4.12 -33.94
CA VAL A 38 -34.38 4.51 -32.59
C VAL A 38 -32.98 4.04 -32.30
N ALA A 39 -32.60 2.81 -32.67
CA ALA A 39 -31.26 2.29 -32.46
C ALA A 39 -30.20 3.06 -33.27
N GLU A 40 -30.49 3.43 -34.52
CA GLU A 40 -29.57 4.21 -35.36
C GLU A 40 -29.43 5.67 -34.92
N HIS A 41 -30.48 6.26 -34.36
CA HIS A 41 -30.52 7.66 -33.91
C HIS A 41 -30.24 7.82 -32.42
N THR A 42 -30.04 6.74 -31.64
CA THR A 42 -29.69 6.85 -30.22
C THR A 42 -28.18 6.98 -30.07
N LEU A 43 -27.74 8.10 -29.48
CA LEU A 43 -26.38 8.29 -29.03
C LEU A 43 -26.31 7.95 -27.54
N LEU A 44 -25.45 6.99 -27.20
CA LEU A 44 -25.08 6.68 -25.84
C LEU A 44 -23.67 7.25 -25.60
N GLU A 45 -23.57 8.24 -24.74
CA GLU A 45 -22.31 8.85 -24.37
C GLU A 45 -22.05 8.61 -22.88
N THR A 46 -20.86 8.11 -22.55
CA THR A 46 -20.43 7.95 -21.17
C THR A 46 -19.91 9.28 -20.65
N ILE A 47 -20.48 9.75 -19.54
CA ILE A 47 -19.97 10.92 -18.81
C ILE A 47 -18.95 10.37 -17.81
N MET A 48 -17.66 10.51 -18.12
CA MET A 48 -16.59 9.99 -17.27
C MET A 48 -16.59 10.67 -15.91
N ALA A 49 -16.52 9.89 -14.83
CA ALA A 49 -16.26 10.39 -13.48
C ALA A 49 -14.82 10.89 -13.37
N GLU A 50 -14.60 11.95 -12.63
CA GLU A 50 -13.25 12.37 -12.26
C GLU A 50 -12.76 11.52 -11.09
N ARG A 51 -11.59 10.90 -11.25
CA ARG A 51 -10.94 10.15 -10.16
C ARG A 51 -10.59 11.09 -9.02
N GLY A 52 -10.85 10.70 -7.77
CA GLY A 52 -10.49 11.45 -6.58
C GLY A 52 -8.97 11.68 -6.48
N GLN A 53 -8.59 12.78 -5.89
CA GLN A 53 -7.20 13.12 -5.61
C GLN A 53 -6.74 12.47 -4.30
N ILE A 54 -5.44 12.24 -4.16
CA ILE A 54 -4.82 11.77 -2.93
C ILE A 54 -3.99 12.93 -2.36
N TYR A 55 -4.21 13.20 -1.07
CA TYR A 55 -3.50 14.22 -0.30
C TYR A 55 -2.69 13.56 0.82
N MET A 56 -1.55 14.13 1.13
CA MET A 56 -0.82 13.88 2.38
C MET A 56 -0.96 15.06 3.31
N MET A 57 -0.89 14.82 4.61
CA MET A 57 -0.78 15.91 5.59
C MET A 57 0.58 16.59 5.44
N ASP A 58 0.63 17.87 5.79
CA ASP A 58 1.87 18.63 5.92
C ASP A 58 1.71 19.55 7.13
N VAL A 59 2.71 19.56 8.02
CA VAL A 59 2.64 20.34 9.27
C VAL A 59 2.54 21.83 9.01
N GLU A 60 3.07 22.33 7.89
CA GLU A 60 3.12 23.76 7.55
C GLU A 60 1.98 24.16 6.60
N GLU A 61 1.68 23.32 5.60
CA GLU A 61 0.75 23.65 4.50
C GLU A 61 -0.64 23.00 4.66
N GLY A 62 -0.79 22.02 5.58
CA GLY A 62 -2.00 21.21 5.68
C GLY A 62 -2.10 20.16 4.57
N PRO A 63 -3.31 19.71 4.18
CA PRO A 63 -3.46 18.66 3.16
C PRO A 63 -2.93 19.12 1.79
N THR A 64 -1.88 18.47 1.29
CA THR A 64 -1.22 18.75 0.01
C THR A 64 -1.39 17.59 -0.96
N ALA A 65 -1.81 17.89 -2.20
CA ALA A 65 -2.09 16.87 -3.21
C ALA A 65 -0.81 16.19 -3.71
N VAL A 66 -0.74 14.86 -3.58
CA VAL A 66 0.38 14.01 -4.02
C VAL A 66 0.03 13.10 -5.20
N ALA A 67 -1.26 12.91 -5.49
CA ALA A 67 -1.74 12.30 -6.72
C ALA A 67 -2.96 13.06 -7.22
N MET A 68 -2.88 13.58 -8.45
CA MET A 68 -3.89 14.44 -9.05
C MET A 68 -4.14 14.10 -10.52
N ASN A 69 -5.22 14.65 -11.08
CA ASN A 69 -5.59 14.43 -12.46
C ASN A 69 -5.19 15.62 -13.33
N GLN A 70 -4.58 15.33 -14.47
CA GLN A 70 -4.27 16.30 -15.50
C GLN A 70 -5.07 15.99 -16.76
N LYS A 71 -5.75 17.00 -17.32
CA LYS A 71 -6.43 16.87 -18.62
C LYS A 71 -5.40 16.88 -19.73
N VAL A 72 -5.40 15.82 -20.53
CA VAL A 72 -4.51 15.62 -21.68
C VAL A 72 -5.33 15.20 -22.89
N TYR A 73 -4.72 15.15 -24.06
CA TYR A 73 -5.37 14.78 -25.30
C TYR A 73 -4.63 13.60 -25.96
N ALA A 74 -5.43 12.67 -26.52
CA ALA A 74 -4.93 11.72 -27.50
C ALA A 74 -5.13 12.31 -28.89
N VAL A 75 -4.10 12.27 -29.72
CA VAL A 75 -4.20 12.63 -31.13
C VAL A 75 -4.53 11.37 -31.91
N ILE A 76 -5.67 11.40 -32.61
CA ILE A 76 -6.23 10.27 -33.34
C ILE A 76 -6.27 10.64 -34.81
N ILE A 77 -5.92 9.70 -35.68
CA ILE A 77 -5.99 9.86 -37.12
C ILE A 77 -6.91 8.82 -37.77
N ASP A 78 -7.48 9.17 -38.90
CA ASP A 78 -8.02 8.22 -39.86
C ASP A 78 -6.99 8.03 -41.01
N PRO A 79 -6.18 6.93 -41.00
CA PRO A 79 -5.12 6.73 -41.99
C PRO A 79 -5.60 6.68 -43.43
N MET A 80 -6.90 6.48 -43.67
CA MET A 80 -7.50 6.49 -45.04
C MET A 80 -7.69 7.91 -45.59
N VAL A 81 -7.66 8.92 -44.71
CA VAL A 81 -7.98 10.32 -45.06
C VAL A 81 -6.83 11.25 -44.71
N THR A 82 -6.10 10.95 -43.61
CA THR A 82 -5.04 11.81 -43.09
C THR A 82 -3.76 11.67 -43.93
N ASP A 83 -3.22 12.79 -44.38
CA ASP A 83 -1.93 12.79 -45.09
C ASP A 83 -0.79 12.39 -44.15
N LYS A 84 -0.04 11.36 -44.57
CA LYS A 84 1.02 10.73 -43.78
C LYS A 84 2.14 11.70 -43.42
N GLU A 85 2.56 12.50 -44.39
CA GLU A 85 3.71 13.38 -44.21
C GLU A 85 3.36 14.61 -43.37
N GLN A 86 2.17 15.18 -43.58
CA GLN A 86 1.69 16.31 -42.78
C GLN A 86 1.55 15.93 -41.30
N ILE A 87 0.93 14.77 -40.98
CA ILE A 87 0.81 14.35 -39.57
C ILE A 87 2.16 14.03 -38.94
N ARG A 88 3.11 13.42 -39.70
CA ARG A 88 4.46 13.17 -39.23
C ARG A 88 5.15 14.48 -38.82
N GLN A 89 5.16 15.45 -39.71
CA GLN A 89 5.80 16.75 -39.47
C GLN A 89 5.17 17.48 -38.30
N ALA A 90 3.86 17.49 -38.18
CA ALA A 90 3.14 18.10 -37.07
C ALA A 90 3.50 17.45 -35.72
N LEU A 91 3.54 16.11 -35.66
CA LEU A 91 3.91 15.40 -34.44
C LEU A 91 5.38 15.56 -34.08
N GLU A 92 6.29 15.47 -35.05
CA GLU A 92 7.73 15.68 -34.82
C GLU A 92 8.03 17.09 -34.33
N LYS A 93 7.29 18.07 -34.84
CA LYS A 93 7.43 19.48 -34.45
C LYS A 93 6.87 19.80 -33.09
N HIS A 94 5.70 19.25 -32.75
CA HIS A 94 4.93 19.68 -31.57
C HIS A 94 4.82 18.63 -30.44
N ALA A 95 4.84 17.33 -30.76
CA ALA A 95 4.53 16.24 -29.83
C ALA A 95 5.42 14.99 -30.00
N LYS A 96 6.70 15.17 -30.29
CA LYS A 96 7.64 14.07 -30.57
C LYS A 96 7.77 13.09 -29.41
N ALA A 97 7.77 13.60 -28.18
CA ALA A 97 7.89 12.78 -26.96
C ALA A 97 6.63 11.96 -26.67
N GLU A 98 5.47 12.40 -27.14
CA GLU A 98 4.16 11.82 -26.88
C GLU A 98 3.73 10.83 -27.99
N MET A 99 4.53 10.65 -29.04
CA MET A 99 4.26 9.70 -30.11
C MET A 99 4.22 8.25 -29.59
N THR A 100 3.19 7.51 -29.97
CA THR A 100 2.98 6.13 -29.49
C THR A 100 3.66 5.08 -30.37
N THR A 101 3.88 5.38 -31.63
CA THR A 101 4.47 4.45 -32.61
C THR A 101 5.00 5.20 -33.83
N ASP A 102 5.78 4.50 -34.63
CA ASP A 102 6.24 4.99 -35.95
C ASP A 102 5.06 5.11 -36.91
N ILE A 103 4.89 6.30 -37.48
CA ILE A 103 3.87 6.64 -38.46
C ILE A 103 3.92 5.67 -39.66
N ASP A 104 5.10 5.27 -40.12
CA ASP A 104 5.26 4.33 -41.25
C ASP A 104 4.63 2.97 -40.99
N ARG A 105 4.64 2.51 -39.75
CA ARG A 105 4.03 1.24 -39.37
C ARG A 105 2.50 1.28 -39.45
N ILE A 106 1.91 2.44 -39.13
CA ILE A 106 0.45 2.62 -39.15
C ILE A 106 -0.06 2.55 -40.58
N TYR A 107 0.58 3.27 -41.50
CA TYR A 107 0.16 3.33 -42.91
C TYR A 107 0.45 2.06 -43.74
N LYS A 108 1.14 1.07 -43.15
CA LYS A 108 1.29 -0.28 -43.75
C LYS A 108 0.09 -1.19 -43.48
N GLN A 109 -0.80 -0.80 -42.58
CA GLN A 109 -2.01 -1.59 -42.22
C GLN A 109 -3.21 -1.11 -43.06
N GLU A 110 -3.69 -1.96 -43.96
CA GLU A 110 -4.83 -1.64 -44.80
C GLU A 110 -6.16 -1.64 -44.00
N GLY A 111 -7.06 -0.69 -44.34
CA GLY A 111 -8.42 -0.63 -43.80
C GLY A 111 -8.58 0.00 -42.41
N LEU A 112 -7.50 0.45 -41.78
CA LEU A 112 -7.57 1.16 -40.49
C LEU A 112 -8.20 2.56 -40.67
N ARG A 113 -9.24 2.84 -39.86
CA ARG A 113 -9.90 4.16 -39.82
C ARG A 113 -9.75 4.89 -38.50
N TYR A 114 -9.08 4.27 -37.50
CA TYR A 114 -8.88 4.83 -36.19
C TYR A 114 -7.52 4.39 -35.65
N TYR A 115 -6.65 5.33 -35.38
CA TYR A 115 -5.39 5.06 -34.71
C TYR A 115 -4.93 6.23 -33.84
N ILE A 116 -4.47 5.91 -32.61
CA ILE A 116 -3.91 6.92 -31.69
C ILE A 116 -2.43 7.06 -31.99
N VAL A 117 -2.03 8.20 -32.55
CA VAL A 117 -0.63 8.50 -32.95
C VAL A 117 0.19 9.17 -31.86
N ALA A 118 -0.47 9.91 -30.95
CA ALA A 118 0.18 10.47 -29.77
C ALA A 118 -0.78 10.42 -28.57
N ARG A 119 -0.20 10.23 -27.38
CA ARG A 119 -0.95 10.19 -26.11
C ARG A 119 -0.39 11.21 -25.14
N ASN A 120 -1.21 11.60 -24.17
CA ASN A 120 -0.81 12.51 -23.09
C ASN A 120 -0.36 13.89 -23.56
N VAL A 121 -0.86 14.33 -24.71
CA VAL A 121 -0.55 15.64 -25.29
C VAL A 121 -1.21 16.74 -24.46
N GLY A 122 -0.44 17.72 -24.02
CA GLY A 122 -0.97 18.88 -23.31
C GLY A 122 -1.89 19.73 -24.18
N LYS A 123 -2.85 20.46 -23.58
CA LYS A 123 -3.83 21.27 -24.33
C LYS A 123 -3.16 22.24 -25.31
N ALA A 124 -2.13 22.98 -24.88
CA ALA A 124 -1.46 23.95 -25.75
C ALA A 124 -0.87 23.29 -27.00
N VAL A 125 -0.25 22.11 -26.84
CA VAL A 125 0.32 21.35 -27.96
C VAL A 125 -0.77 20.79 -28.85
N ALA A 126 -1.86 20.27 -28.28
CA ALA A 126 -3.01 19.80 -29.05
C ALA A 126 -3.65 20.93 -29.89
N ASP A 127 -3.75 22.14 -29.32
CA ASP A 127 -4.26 23.34 -30.00
C ASP A 127 -3.32 23.76 -31.16
N GLU A 128 -1.99 23.63 -31.02
CA GLU A 128 -1.03 23.91 -32.10
C GLU A 128 -1.15 22.89 -33.24
N ILE A 129 -1.27 21.59 -32.92
CA ILE A 129 -1.50 20.56 -33.96
C ILE A 129 -2.84 20.79 -34.67
N ALA A 130 -3.89 21.22 -33.93
CA ALA A 130 -5.20 21.52 -34.50
C ALA A 130 -5.14 22.69 -35.51
N LYS A 131 -4.31 23.70 -35.26
CA LYS A 131 -4.11 24.85 -36.17
C LYS A 131 -3.49 24.46 -37.52
N GLU A 132 -2.75 23.34 -37.59
CA GLU A 132 -2.21 22.84 -38.87
C GLU A 132 -3.34 22.38 -39.84
N GLY A 133 -4.56 22.21 -39.36
CA GLY A 133 -5.75 21.92 -40.19
C GLY A 133 -5.72 20.59 -40.92
N ILE A 134 -4.98 19.59 -40.43
CA ILE A 134 -4.79 18.30 -41.10
C ILE A 134 -6.08 17.49 -41.11
N LEU A 135 -6.52 17.11 -42.33
CA LEU A 135 -7.77 16.37 -42.51
C LEU A 135 -7.70 15.00 -41.82
N GLY A 136 -8.79 14.60 -41.16
CA GLY A 136 -8.90 13.29 -40.49
C GLY A 136 -8.23 13.21 -39.11
N VAL A 137 -7.63 14.29 -38.62
CA VAL A 137 -7.08 14.37 -37.25
C VAL A 137 -8.21 14.74 -36.29
N ARG A 138 -8.25 14.01 -35.15
CA ARG A 138 -9.21 14.26 -34.05
C ARG A 138 -8.47 14.27 -32.73
N PHE A 139 -9.00 15.02 -31.77
CA PHE A 139 -8.49 15.12 -30.41
C PHE A 139 -9.50 14.54 -29.43
N GLN A 140 -9.09 13.54 -28.67
CA GLN A 140 -9.91 12.97 -27.60
C GLN A 140 -9.33 13.39 -26.26
N GLN A 141 -10.11 14.12 -25.46
CA GLN A 141 -9.72 14.46 -24.11
C GLN A 141 -9.65 13.21 -23.27
N ARG A 142 -8.58 13.09 -22.50
CA ARG A 142 -8.32 12.02 -21.52
C ARG A 142 -7.82 12.61 -20.22
N THR A 143 -7.83 11.79 -19.19
CA THR A 143 -7.24 12.14 -17.89
C THR A 143 -5.98 11.32 -17.69
N ARG A 144 -4.88 12.00 -17.34
CA ARG A 144 -3.63 11.36 -16.92
C ARG A 144 -3.45 11.55 -15.41
N ARG A 145 -3.06 10.48 -14.71
CA ARG A 145 -2.67 10.57 -13.32
C ARG A 145 -1.27 11.15 -13.20
N VAL A 146 -1.09 12.12 -12.31
CA VAL A 146 0.19 12.83 -12.09
C VAL A 146 0.55 12.74 -10.63
N TYR A 147 1.82 12.47 -10.36
CA TYR A 147 2.42 12.36 -9.05
C TYR A 147 3.48 13.47 -8.89
N PRO A 148 3.13 14.65 -8.33
CA PRO A 148 4.03 15.81 -8.26
C PRO A 148 5.33 15.55 -7.51
N GLU A 149 5.29 14.63 -6.53
CA GLU A 149 6.45 14.27 -5.71
C GLU A 149 7.39 13.23 -6.38
N GLY A 150 7.10 12.84 -7.63
CA GLY A 150 7.92 11.88 -8.37
C GLY A 150 7.90 10.49 -7.76
N GLU A 151 9.06 9.99 -7.33
CA GLU A 151 9.20 8.64 -6.77
C GLU A 151 8.83 8.53 -5.29
N MET A 152 8.65 9.66 -4.59
CA MET A 152 8.35 9.66 -3.16
C MET A 152 7.08 8.86 -2.85
N ALA A 153 7.16 8.00 -1.85
CA ALA A 153 6.08 7.15 -1.36
C ALA A 153 5.45 6.26 -2.45
N SER A 154 6.17 5.94 -3.53
CA SER A 154 5.60 5.23 -4.69
C SER A 154 4.99 3.89 -4.34
N ARG A 155 5.61 3.11 -3.43
CA ARG A 155 5.09 1.81 -2.98
C ARG A 155 3.89 1.95 -2.04
N LEU A 156 3.75 3.10 -1.38
CA LEU A 156 2.56 3.44 -0.61
C LEU A 156 1.43 3.92 -1.51
N LEU A 157 1.74 4.81 -2.47
CA LEU A 157 0.73 5.38 -3.36
C LEU A 157 0.21 4.38 -4.39
N GLY A 158 1.10 3.57 -4.99
CA GLY A 158 0.75 2.77 -6.15
C GLY A 158 0.66 3.63 -7.42
N PHE A 159 -0.06 3.15 -8.44
CA PHE A 159 -0.22 3.86 -9.71
C PHE A 159 -1.60 3.58 -10.34
N VAL A 160 -1.96 4.37 -11.36
CA VAL A 160 -3.15 4.15 -12.18
C VAL A 160 -2.69 3.68 -13.57
N ASN A 161 -3.24 2.55 -14.05
CA ASN A 161 -2.93 1.99 -15.35
C ASN A 161 -3.63 2.74 -16.51
N GLU A 162 -3.38 2.31 -17.75
CA GLU A 162 -3.97 2.93 -18.93
C GLU A 162 -5.50 2.83 -18.99
N ASP A 163 -6.11 1.85 -18.32
CA ASP A 163 -7.56 1.65 -18.24
C ASP A 163 -8.22 2.52 -17.16
N GLY A 164 -7.42 3.32 -16.41
CA GLY A 164 -7.91 4.16 -15.33
C GLY A 164 -8.10 3.42 -14.00
N GLU A 165 -7.65 2.15 -13.92
CA GLU A 165 -7.74 1.34 -12.71
C GLU A 165 -6.50 1.52 -11.84
N GLY A 166 -6.74 1.76 -10.55
CA GLY A 166 -5.68 1.82 -9.55
C GLY A 166 -5.04 0.46 -9.31
N GLN A 167 -3.71 0.44 -9.20
CA GLN A 167 -2.89 -0.74 -9.00
C GLN A 167 -1.95 -0.50 -7.83
N TYR A 168 -1.81 -1.50 -6.97
CA TYR A 168 -0.95 -1.45 -5.78
C TYR A 168 -1.26 -0.27 -4.83
N GLY A 169 -0.65 -0.25 -3.67
CA GLY A 169 -0.74 0.83 -2.70
C GLY A 169 -2.16 1.39 -2.49
N VAL A 170 -2.24 2.69 -2.21
CA VAL A 170 -3.50 3.44 -1.99
C VAL A 170 -4.37 3.46 -3.25
N GLU A 171 -3.76 3.67 -4.43
CA GLU A 171 -4.49 3.70 -5.70
C GLU A 171 -5.24 2.40 -5.97
N GLY A 172 -4.62 1.25 -5.66
CA GLY A 172 -5.24 -0.07 -5.80
C GLY A 172 -6.21 -0.39 -4.66
N ALA A 173 -5.76 -0.27 -3.42
CA ALA A 173 -6.56 -0.68 -2.26
C ALA A 173 -7.83 0.17 -2.08
N LEU A 174 -7.77 1.46 -2.40
CA LEU A 174 -8.91 2.38 -2.33
C LEU A 174 -9.50 2.71 -3.71
N ASN A 175 -9.24 1.87 -4.73
CA ASN A 175 -9.67 2.14 -6.10
C ASN A 175 -11.17 2.41 -6.22
N GLN A 176 -12.01 1.67 -5.51
CA GLN A 176 -13.48 1.85 -5.55
C GLN A 176 -13.92 3.23 -5.06
N ARG A 177 -13.25 3.77 -4.02
CA ARG A 177 -13.53 5.10 -3.49
C ARG A 177 -13.00 6.20 -4.41
N LEU A 178 -11.80 5.98 -4.96
CA LEU A 178 -11.10 6.95 -5.81
C LEU A 178 -11.69 7.04 -7.22
N LYS A 179 -12.14 5.93 -7.82
CA LYS A 179 -12.56 5.88 -9.22
C LYS A 179 -13.84 6.67 -9.49
N GLY A 180 -14.79 6.65 -8.57
CA GLY A 180 -16.13 7.19 -8.77
C GLY A 180 -17.00 6.31 -9.66
N GLU A 181 -18.14 6.83 -10.09
CA GLU A 181 -19.09 6.14 -10.96
C GLU A 181 -19.37 6.97 -12.20
N ASP A 182 -19.18 6.38 -13.37
CA ASP A 182 -19.49 7.04 -14.63
C ASP A 182 -20.99 7.30 -14.79
N GLY A 183 -21.29 8.43 -15.36
CA GLY A 183 -22.62 8.80 -15.79
C GLY A 183 -22.91 8.34 -17.23
N MET A 184 -24.15 8.54 -17.64
CA MET A 184 -24.62 8.18 -18.99
C MET A 184 -25.52 9.28 -19.54
N LEU A 185 -25.24 9.70 -20.77
CA LEU A 185 -26.13 10.51 -21.56
C LEU A 185 -26.71 9.65 -22.70
N LYS A 186 -28.01 9.41 -22.64
CA LYS A 186 -28.75 8.82 -23.75
C LYS A 186 -29.55 9.93 -24.45
N THR A 187 -29.27 10.22 -25.69
CA THR A 187 -29.93 11.28 -26.46
C THR A 187 -30.19 10.83 -27.88
N VAL A 188 -31.12 11.50 -28.54
CA VAL A 188 -31.33 11.31 -29.97
C VAL A 188 -30.31 12.18 -30.73
N ALA A 189 -29.66 11.60 -31.73
CA ALA A 189 -28.69 12.26 -32.58
C ALA A 189 -29.14 12.29 -34.04
N ASP A 190 -28.63 13.26 -34.79
CA ASP A 190 -28.80 13.30 -36.25
C ASP A 190 -27.92 12.25 -36.96
N VAL A 191 -28.01 12.18 -38.29
CA VAL A 191 -27.21 11.27 -39.13
C VAL A 191 -25.70 11.51 -39.00
N ASN A 192 -25.26 12.67 -38.48
CA ASN A 192 -23.88 13.01 -38.23
C ASN A 192 -23.48 12.75 -36.77
N LYS A 193 -24.38 12.10 -35.98
CA LYS A 193 -24.21 11.86 -34.53
C LYS A 193 -24.08 13.13 -33.69
N VAL A 194 -24.70 14.22 -34.12
CA VAL A 194 -24.83 15.43 -33.33
C VAL A 194 -26.09 15.32 -32.46
N ALA A 195 -25.94 15.49 -31.15
CA ALA A 195 -27.05 15.42 -30.20
C ALA A 195 -28.12 16.47 -30.52
N LEU A 196 -29.35 16.03 -30.70
CA LEU A 196 -30.50 16.91 -30.95
C LEU A 196 -31.14 17.28 -29.61
N SER A 197 -31.23 18.57 -29.33
CA SER A 197 -31.84 19.09 -28.07
C SER A 197 -33.38 18.97 -28.05
N ILE A 198 -33.98 18.21 -28.96
CA ILE A 198 -35.41 18.16 -29.17
C ILE A 198 -35.95 16.82 -28.65
N GLY A 199 -36.67 16.86 -27.50
CA GLY A 199 -37.44 15.75 -26.95
C GLY A 199 -37.23 15.55 -25.44
N ASN A 200 -38.29 15.09 -24.76
CA ASN A 200 -38.27 14.77 -23.33
C ASN A 200 -37.58 13.41 -23.01
N ASP A 201 -37.00 12.75 -24.00
CA ASP A 201 -36.49 11.37 -23.90
C ASP A 201 -34.98 11.31 -23.59
N ASN A 202 -34.36 12.45 -23.26
CA ASN A 202 -32.97 12.50 -22.89
C ASN A 202 -32.79 11.98 -21.44
N ILE A 203 -32.27 10.75 -21.31
CA ILE A 203 -31.90 10.19 -19.99
C ILE A 203 -30.47 10.64 -19.69
N ARG A 204 -30.32 11.41 -18.63
CA ARG A 204 -29.00 11.82 -18.10
C ARG A 204 -28.82 11.25 -16.69
N LYS A 205 -27.94 10.25 -16.55
CA LYS A 205 -27.40 9.85 -15.24
C LYS A 205 -26.12 10.66 -15.04
N PRO A 206 -26.05 11.56 -14.04
CA PRO A 206 -24.82 12.30 -13.78
C PRO A 206 -23.71 11.36 -13.32
N ALA A 207 -22.47 11.67 -13.65
CA ALA A 207 -21.31 11.01 -13.06
C ALA A 207 -21.19 11.39 -11.58
N VAL A 208 -20.73 10.44 -10.77
CA VAL A 208 -20.37 10.66 -9.35
C VAL A 208 -18.85 10.59 -9.28
N ASN A 209 -18.21 11.74 -9.03
CA ASN A 209 -16.76 11.80 -8.93
C ASN A 209 -16.25 11.00 -7.73
N GLY A 210 -15.04 10.46 -7.84
CA GLY A 210 -14.38 9.76 -6.75
C GLY A 210 -14.07 10.66 -5.57
N GLU A 211 -13.88 10.04 -4.40
CA GLU A 211 -13.56 10.75 -3.17
C GLU A 211 -12.11 11.26 -3.19
N ASN A 212 -11.91 12.51 -2.79
CA ASN A 212 -10.58 13.04 -2.52
C ASN A 212 -10.14 12.58 -1.11
N ILE A 213 -9.13 11.74 -1.04
CA ILE A 213 -8.70 11.10 0.21
C ILE A 213 -7.48 11.84 0.78
N VAL A 214 -7.52 12.13 2.07
CA VAL A 214 -6.38 12.68 2.82
C VAL A 214 -5.77 11.56 3.66
N LEU A 215 -4.48 11.31 3.45
CA LEU A 215 -3.72 10.32 4.20
C LEU A 215 -3.26 10.90 5.55
N THR A 216 -3.03 10.01 6.54
CA THR A 216 -2.37 10.36 7.80
C THR A 216 -0.86 10.57 7.64
N ILE A 217 -0.32 10.13 6.51
CA ILE A 217 1.10 10.28 6.15
C ILE A 217 1.40 11.78 6.06
N ASP A 218 2.44 12.19 6.77
CA ASP A 218 2.94 13.55 6.68
C ASP A 218 4.02 13.65 5.59
N ARG A 219 3.80 14.54 4.63
CA ARG A 219 4.62 14.69 3.43
C ARG A 219 6.08 15.03 3.76
N GLY A 220 6.28 15.97 4.68
CA GLY A 220 7.62 16.39 5.08
C GLY A 220 8.35 15.31 5.87
N LEU A 221 7.61 14.59 6.73
CA LEU A 221 8.16 13.46 7.48
C LEU A 221 8.52 12.31 6.53
N GLU A 222 7.65 11.93 5.60
CA GLU A 222 7.90 10.86 4.61
C GLU A 222 9.16 11.14 3.80
N ARG A 223 9.27 12.36 3.24
CA ARG A 223 10.45 12.78 2.48
C ARG A 223 11.72 12.70 3.31
N GLY A 224 11.72 13.25 4.54
CA GLY A 224 12.90 13.22 5.38
C GLY A 224 13.31 11.80 5.81
N VAL A 225 12.33 10.92 6.01
CA VAL A 225 12.60 9.49 6.26
C VAL A 225 13.19 8.83 5.02
N GLU A 226 12.62 9.02 3.83
CA GLU A 226 13.17 8.48 2.59
C GLU A 226 14.59 8.98 2.31
N ASP A 227 14.89 10.26 2.59
CA ASP A 227 16.24 10.81 2.46
C ASP A 227 17.26 10.11 3.40
N ILE A 228 16.83 9.76 4.62
CA ILE A 228 17.66 8.96 5.54
C ILE A 228 17.89 7.56 4.96
N LEU A 229 16.84 6.89 4.47
CA LEU A 229 16.97 5.56 3.88
C LEU A 229 17.82 5.57 2.60
N ALA A 230 17.73 6.62 1.79
CA ALA A 230 18.52 6.78 0.57
C ALA A 230 20.03 6.82 0.88
N LYS A 231 20.45 7.57 1.92
CA LYS A 231 21.84 7.60 2.38
C LYS A 231 22.35 6.24 2.83
N VAL A 232 21.47 5.40 3.41
CA VAL A 232 21.81 4.01 3.75
C VAL A 232 22.09 3.20 2.49
N ARG A 233 21.24 3.35 1.47
CA ARG A 233 21.39 2.63 0.20
C ARG A 233 22.60 3.09 -0.62
N GLU A 234 23.03 4.34 -0.52
CA GLU A 234 24.30 4.79 -1.10
C GLU A 234 25.49 3.97 -0.59
N LYS A 235 25.46 3.57 0.68
CA LYS A 235 26.49 2.74 1.31
C LYS A 235 26.28 1.23 1.10
N LYS A 236 25.04 0.82 0.87
CA LYS A 236 24.59 -0.58 0.70
C LYS A 236 23.68 -0.66 -0.53
N VAL A 237 24.29 -0.68 -1.73
CA VAL A 237 23.61 -0.48 -3.03
C VAL A 237 22.51 -1.53 -3.30
N GLY A 238 22.68 -2.76 -2.83
CA GLY A 238 21.70 -3.85 -2.98
C GLY A 238 20.61 -3.88 -1.92
N ALA A 239 20.71 -3.04 -0.89
CA ALA A 239 19.82 -3.14 0.27
C ALA A 239 18.38 -2.68 -0.06
N GLN A 240 17.42 -3.46 0.44
CA GLN A 240 16.03 -3.06 0.59
C GLN A 240 15.83 -2.57 2.03
N VAL A 241 15.25 -1.40 2.18
CA VAL A 241 15.03 -0.79 3.50
C VAL A 241 13.59 -0.32 3.59
N ALA A 242 12.93 -0.67 4.69
CA ALA A 242 11.56 -0.25 4.96
C ALA A 242 11.43 0.31 6.38
N THR A 243 10.55 1.28 6.53
CA THR A 243 10.27 1.92 7.81
C THR A 243 8.79 2.26 7.94
N ILE A 244 8.26 2.15 9.16
CA ILE A 244 6.96 2.69 9.57
C ILE A 244 7.20 3.61 10.76
N VAL A 245 6.58 4.78 10.71
CA VAL A 245 6.42 5.68 11.86
C VAL A 245 4.94 5.76 12.19
N MET A 246 4.55 5.40 13.41
CA MET A 246 3.15 5.34 13.85
C MET A 246 2.96 6.15 15.14
N ASN A 247 1.83 6.82 15.25
CA ASN A 247 1.36 7.39 16.50
C ASN A 247 0.70 6.28 17.34
N PRO A 248 1.29 5.89 18.49
CA PRO A 248 0.77 4.77 19.28
C PRO A 248 -0.56 5.07 19.98
N ARG A 249 -0.98 6.35 20.05
CA ARG A 249 -2.18 6.77 20.79
C ARG A 249 -3.48 6.69 19.97
N ASN A 250 -3.37 6.54 18.65
CA ASN A 250 -4.53 6.51 17.76
C ASN A 250 -4.35 5.60 16.54
N GLY A 251 -3.20 4.92 16.40
CA GLY A 251 -2.94 4.01 15.30
C GLY A 251 -2.66 4.68 13.94
N GLN A 252 -2.57 6.01 13.86
CA GLN A 252 -2.25 6.70 12.62
C GLN A 252 -0.81 6.43 12.19
N VAL A 253 -0.64 5.99 10.95
CA VAL A 253 0.68 5.86 10.32
C VAL A 253 1.08 7.24 9.79
N LEU A 254 2.21 7.75 10.27
CA LEU A 254 2.70 9.09 9.97
C LEU A 254 3.72 9.10 8.82
N ALA A 255 4.45 7.97 8.65
CA ALA A 255 5.33 7.71 7.51
C ALA A 255 5.42 6.21 7.25
N MET A 256 5.57 5.84 5.97
CA MET A 256 5.67 4.45 5.51
C MET A 256 6.62 4.35 4.31
N ALA A 257 7.90 4.56 4.56
CA ALA A 257 8.92 4.62 3.53
C ALA A 257 9.47 3.24 3.15
N ASN A 258 9.65 3.01 1.87
CA ASN A 258 10.16 1.77 1.28
C ASN A 258 11.16 2.08 0.17
N LEU A 259 12.37 1.59 0.24
CA LEU A 259 13.37 1.76 -0.82
C LEU A 259 13.92 0.41 -1.31
N PRO A 260 14.17 0.26 -2.64
CA PRO A 260 14.07 1.28 -3.70
C PRO A 260 12.64 1.67 -4.03
N ASN A 261 12.46 2.91 -4.46
CA ASN A 261 11.25 3.44 -5.05
C ASN A 261 11.25 3.27 -6.58
N TYR A 262 10.13 3.58 -7.22
CA TYR A 262 9.95 3.66 -8.66
C TYR A 262 9.14 4.93 -9.01
N ASN A 263 9.17 5.36 -10.27
CA ASN A 263 8.32 6.48 -10.71
C ASN A 263 6.91 5.97 -11.07
N PRO A 264 5.85 6.31 -10.31
CA PRO A 264 4.49 5.87 -10.59
C PRO A 264 3.94 6.35 -11.95
N ALA A 265 4.44 7.49 -12.44
CA ALA A 265 4.08 8.01 -13.77
C ALA A 265 4.70 7.19 -14.92
N GLU A 266 5.72 6.39 -14.64
CA GLU A 266 6.48 5.57 -15.59
C GLU A 266 6.47 4.08 -15.20
N TYR A 267 5.41 3.63 -14.52
CA TYR A 267 5.29 2.27 -14.00
C TYR A 267 5.64 1.19 -15.04
N GLY A 268 5.31 1.38 -16.31
CA GLY A 268 5.63 0.43 -17.38
C GLY A 268 7.12 0.20 -17.64
N ARG A 269 8.03 0.97 -17.00
CA ARG A 269 9.48 0.75 -17.07
C ARG A 269 10.00 -0.22 -16.01
N VAL A 270 9.22 -0.51 -15.00
CA VAL A 270 9.55 -1.47 -13.95
C VAL A 270 9.57 -2.87 -14.55
N LYS A 271 10.62 -3.63 -14.29
CA LYS A 271 10.85 -4.95 -14.92
C LYS A 271 10.26 -6.09 -14.11
N ASP A 272 10.20 -5.96 -12.79
CA ASP A 272 9.72 -6.98 -11.88
C ASP A 272 8.57 -6.43 -11.04
N ALA A 273 7.41 -7.10 -11.09
CA ALA A 273 6.22 -6.71 -10.34
C ALA A 273 6.44 -6.65 -8.81
N THR A 274 7.45 -7.35 -8.29
CA THR A 274 7.84 -7.26 -6.88
C THR A 274 8.34 -5.87 -6.47
N GLU A 275 8.75 -5.04 -7.44
CA GLU A 275 9.15 -3.67 -7.19
C GLU A 275 7.98 -2.74 -6.83
N TYR A 276 6.72 -3.15 -7.10
CA TYR A 276 5.53 -2.39 -6.70
C TYR A 276 5.07 -2.70 -5.26
N ILE A 277 5.47 -3.87 -4.73
CA ILE A 277 5.00 -4.40 -3.45
C ILE A 277 5.45 -3.50 -2.29
N ASN A 278 4.53 -3.22 -1.36
CA ASN A 278 4.85 -2.53 -0.13
C ASN A 278 5.46 -3.51 0.90
N TYR A 279 6.75 -3.37 1.19
CA TYR A 279 7.46 -4.27 2.11
C TYR A 279 6.96 -4.24 3.55
N THR A 280 6.19 -3.21 3.92
CA THR A 280 5.73 -3.04 5.30
C THR A 280 4.43 -3.79 5.59
N THR A 281 3.59 -3.99 4.58
CA THR A 281 2.27 -4.61 4.71
C THR A 281 2.15 -5.96 4.00
N GLU A 282 2.94 -6.19 2.93
CA GLU A 282 2.75 -7.33 2.04
C GLU A 282 3.84 -8.41 2.13
N ILE A 283 4.95 -8.14 2.86
CA ILE A 283 6.06 -9.10 2.99
C ILE A 283 6.23 -9.55 4.44
N PRO A 284 5.62 -10.69 4.83
CA PRO A 284 5.85 -11.30 6.14
C PRO A 284 7.29 -11.80 6.27
N TYR A 285 7.84 -11.74 7.46
CA TYR A 285 9.15 -12.27 7.78
C TYR A 285 9.20 -12.72 9.24
N GLU A 286 10.18 -13.54 9.59
CA GLU A 286 10.46 -13.91 10.97
C GLU A 286 11.06 -12.71 11.71
N PRO A 287 10.39 -12.15 12.75
CA PRO A 287 10.84 -10.91 13.40
C PRO A 287 12.02 -11.11 14.38
N ALA A 288 12.44 -12.35 14.58
CA ALA A 288 13.50 -12.72 15.51
C ALA A 288 13.32 -12.09 16.90
N SER A 289 14.40 -11.62 17.50
CA SER A 289 14.40 -11.14 18.90
C SER A 289 13.47 -9.96 19.20
N ILE A 290 12.82 -9.35 18.21
CA ILE A 290 11.69 -8.43 18.45
C ILE A 290 10.55 -9.16 19.19
N CYS A 291 10.31 -10.44 18.87
CA CYS A 291 9.29 -11.27 19.53
C CYS A 291 9.45 -11.38 21.05
N LYS A 292 10.65 -11.28 21.56
CA LYS A 292 10.89 -11.31 23.01
C LYS A 292 10.12 -10.20 23.75
N THR A 293 9.89 -9.07 23.09
CA THR A 293 9.07 -7.99 23.66
C THR A 293 7.64 -8.47 23.95
N PHE A 294 7.04 -9.21 23.02
CA PHE A 294 5.68 -9.73 23.14
C PHE A 294 5.61 -10.90 24.16
N THR A 295 6.59 -11.79 24.11
CA THR A 295 6.70 -12.90 25.08
C THR A 295 6.83 -12.40 26.52
N PHE A 296 7.69 -11.40 26.75
CA PHE A 296 7.90 -10.80 28.07
C PHE A 296 6.65 -10.04 28.53
N ALA A 297 6.02 -9.28 27.64
CA ALA A 297 4.75 -8.61 27.96
C ALA A 297 3.67 -9.61 28.37
N THR A 298 3.54 -10.76 27.67
CA THR A 298 2.62 -11.84 28.02
C THR A 298 2.90 -12.39 29.42
N ALA A 299 4.13 -12.73 29.74
CA ALA A 299 4.51 -13.32 31.02
C ALA A 299 4.34 -12.33 32.19
N ILE A 300 4.61 -11.05 31.99
CA ILE A 300 4.39 -10.00 32.98
C ILE A 300 2.89 -9.78 33.19
N ASP A 301 2.10 -9.70 32.12
CA ASP A 301 0.65 -9.49 32.17
C ASP A 301 -0.08 -10.62 32.90
N LYS A 302 0.41 -11.85 32.74
CA LYS A 302 -0.07 -13.03 33.48
C LYS A 302 0.43 -13.11 34.92
N GLY A 303 1.29 -12.17 35.35
CA GLY A 303 1.83 -12.12 36.71
C GLY A 303 2.84 -13.20 37.04
N VAL A 304 3.30 -14.00 36.05
CA VAL A 304 4.26 -15.10 36.26
C VAL A 304 5.71 -14.63 36.21
N MET A 305 5.97 -13.38 35.80
CA MET A 305 7.30 -12.81 35.64
C MET A 305 7.31 -11.33 36.04
N LYS A 306 8.42 -10.90 36.64
CA LYS A 306 8.78 -9.49 36.88
C LYS A 306 10.17 -9.23 36.33
N PRO A 307 10.61 -7.96 36.11
CA PRO A 307 11.94 -7.65 35.64
C PRO A 307 13.06 -8.25 36.52
N GLU A 308 12.83 -8.31 37.83
CA GLU A 308 13.79 -8.79 38.86
C GLU A 308 13.68 -10.32 39.05
N THR A 309 12.71 -11.02 38.46
CA THR A 309 12.59 -12.48 38.54
C THR A 309 13.86 -13.11 37.99
N LYS A 310 14.44 -14.03 38.76
CA LYS A 310 15.70 -14.67 38.42
C LYS A 310 15.49 -16.05 37.83
N TYR A 311 16.41 -16.43 36.93
CA TYR A 311 16.52 -17.79 36.41
C TYR A 311 17.98 -18.18 36.20
N LEU A 312 18.28 -19.48 36.12
CA LEU A 312 19.61 -20.00 35.85
C LEU A 312 19.89 -20.04 34.35
N ASN A 313 20.64 -19.06 33.83
CA ASN A 313 21.12 -19.06 32.46
C ASN A 313 22.34 -19.97 32.28
N LYS A 314 22.17 -21.11 31.65
CA LYS A 314 23.24 -22.05 31.28
C LYS A 314 23.88 -21.75 29.93
N GLY A 315 23.39 -20.70 29.20
CA GLY A 315 23.81 -20.37 27.85
C GLY A 315 23.03 -21.13 26.76
N PHE A 316 22.40 -22.24 27.11
CA PHE A 316 21.57 -23.05 26.20
C PHE A 316 20.47 -23.80 26.96
N LEU A 317 19.50 -24.28 26.23
CA LEU A 317 18.46 -25.22 26.67
C LEU A 317 18.32 -26.35 25.64
N ILE A 318 17.85 -27.51 26.10
CA ILE A 318 17.50 -28.63 25.21
C ILE A 318 15.98 -28.74 25.23
N VAL A 319 15.35 -28.68 24.04
CA VAL A 319 13.91 -28.82 23.85
C VAL A 319 13.69 -29.81 22.71
N ASP A 320 12.88 -30.84 22.91
CA ASP A 320 12.64 -31.93 21.96
C ASP A 320 13.95 -32.51 21.37
N GLY A 321 14.98 -32.67 22.22
CA GLY A 321 16.30 -33.20 21.85
C GLY A 321 17.17 -32.22 21.03
N LYS A 322 16.69 -31.01 20.75
CA LYS A 322 17.45 -29.97 20.05
C LYS A 322 18.05 -28.95 21.03
N LYS A 323 19.30 -28.60 20.79
CA LYS A 323 20.01 -27.55 21.55
C LYS A 323 19.65 -26.19 20.99
N ILE A 324 19.09 -25.31 21.84
CA ILE A 324 18.84 -23.91 21.53
C ILE A 324 19.83 -23.07 22.34
N GLU A 325 20.66 -22.30 21.65
CA GLU A 325 21.70 -21.47 22.26
C GLU A 325 21.30 -19.97 22.22
N ASN A 326 21.89 -19.19 23.11
CA ASN A 326 21.88 -17.74 22.98
C ASN A 326 22.82 -17.32 21.85
N ALA A 327 22.43 -16.29 21.07
CA ALA A 327 23.27 -15.76 19.98
C ALA A 327 24.65 -15.29 20.50
N TYR A 328 24.67 -14.76 21.73
CA TYR A 328 25.89 -14.46 22.48
C TYR A 328 25.79 -15.16 23.84
N PRO A 329 26.89 -15.66 24.39
CA PRO A 329 26.84 -16.41 25.65
C PRO A 329 26.22 -15.62 26.80
N GLY A 330 26.31 -14.28 26.79
CA GLY A 330 25.74 -13.41 27.79
C GLY A 330 26.35 -13.67 29.19
N LYS A 331 25.61 -13.29 30.23
CA LYS A 331 26.00 -13.61 31.61
C LYS A 331 25.51 -15.02 31.95
N ILE A 332 26.41 -15.95 32.16
CA ILE A 332 26.12 -17.30 32.67
C ILE A 332 25.91 -17.24 34.19
N GLY A 333 25.01 -18.06 34.71
CA GLY A 333 24.64 -18.13 36.11
C GLY A 333 23.23 -17.60 36.41
N GLU A 334 22.99 -17.28 37.67
CA GLU A 334 21.70 -16.71 38.07
C GLU A 334 21.61 -15.24 37.66
N ILE A 335 20.65 -14.92 36.81
CA ILE A 335 20.42 -13.58 36.28
C ILE A 335 18.94 -13.24 36.30
N ASP A 336 18.63 -11.94 36.31
CA ASP A 336 17.25 -11.46 36.24
C ASP A 336 16.74 -11.32 34.79
N MET A 337 15.41 -11.17 34.62
CA MET A 337 14.74 -11.08 33.32
C MET A 337 15.03 -9.75 32.61
N GLN A 338 15.32 -8.67 33.35
CA GLN A 338 15.82 -7.42 32.73
C GLN A 338 17.14 -7.66 32.01
N THR A 339 18.05 -8.38 32.64
CA THR A 339 19.33 -8.78 32.04
C THR A 339 19.14 -9.70 30.85
N ALA A 340 18.18 -10.64 30.91
CA ALA A 340 17.85 -11.50 29.78
C ALA A 340 17.37 -10.69 28.55
N LEU A 341 16.54 -9.66 28.74
CA LEU A 341 16.09 -8.77 27.68
C LEU A 341 17.23 -7.90 27.15
N ASN A 342 18.07 -7.34 28.05
CA ASN A 342 19.20 -6.50 27.69
C ASN A 342 20.21 -7.20 26.78
N TYR A 343 20.49 -8.48 27.06
CA TYR A 343 21.40 -9.32 26.28
C TYR A 343 20.71 -10.13 25.20
N SER A 344 19.39 -9.96 25.07
CA SER A 344 18.56 -10.67 24.07
C SER A 344 18.70 -12.19 24.15
N LEU A 345 18.67 -12.77 25.35
CA LEU A 345 18.91 -14.18 25.58
C LEU A 345 17.68 -15.02 25.19
N ASN A 346 17.88 -16.04 24.36
CA ASN A 346 16.84 -17.00 23.97
C ASN A 346 16.36 -17.82 25.17
N THR A 347 17.28 -18.20 26.03
CA THR A 347 16.99 -18.97 27.24
C THR A 347 16.00 -18.26 28.18
N GLY A 348 16.08 -16.92 28.28
CA GLY A 348 15.13 -16.14 29.09
C GLY A 348 13.72 -16.15 28.53
N SER A 349 13.56 -16.02 27.21
CA SER A 349 12.22 -16.05 26.60
C SER A 349 11.58 -17.46 26.67
N ILE A 350 12.38 -18.52 26.53
CA ILE A 350 11.89 -19.90 26.73
C ILE A 350 11.51 -20.13 28.21
N GLN A 351 12.28 -19.59 29.15
CA GLN A 351 11.94 -19.67 30.56
C GLN A 351 10.60 -18.97 30.87
N ALA A 352 10.33 -17.82 30.26
CA ALA A 352 9.05 -17.14 30.37
C ALA A 352 7.88 -18.03 29.86
N LEU A 353 8.07 -18.77 28.76
CA LEU A 353 7.07 -19.73 28.25
C LEU A 353 6.82 -20.88 29.26
N LYS A 354 7.86 -21.40 29.88
CA LYS A 354 7.70 -22.43 30.93
C LYS A 354 6.87 -21.91 32.09
N TRP A 355 7.14 -20.71 32.57
CA TRP A 355 6.38 -20.09 33.65
C TRP A 355 4.93 -19.79 33.28
N LEU A 356 4.63 -19.47 32.00
CA LEU A 356 3.26 -19.35 31.51
C LEU A 356 2.47 -20.65 31.67
N GLY A 357 3.14 -21.81 31.57
CA GLY A 357 2.55 -23.12 31.85
C GLY A 357 2.63 -23.57 33.32
N GLY A 358 3.07 -22.68 34.24
CA GLY A 358 3.19 -23.01 35.66
C GLY A 358 4.32 -23.98 36.00
N ASN A 359 5.35 -24.12 35.13
CA ASN A 359 6.43 -25.08 35.28
C ASN A 359 7.82 -24.38 35.20
N GLU A 360 8.82 -24.89 35.93
CA GLU A 360 10.19 -24.36 35.93
C GLU A 360 11.08 -25.01 34.89
N THR A 361 10.80 -26.25 34.53
CA THR A 361 11.71 -27.09 33.74
C THR A 361 11.18 -27.48 32.37
N GLU A 362 9.87 -27.60 32.19
CA GLU A 362 9.21 -28.13 30.99
C GLU A 362 8.27 -27.10 30.38
N ILE A 363 8.07 -27.21 29.07
CA ILE A 363 7.05 -26.43 28.34
C ILE A 363 5.74 -27.21 28.41
N MET A 364 4.77 -26.65 29.08
CA MET A 364 3.46 -27.25 29.26
C MET A 364 2.48 -26.77 28.17
N GLN A 365 1.42 -27.55 27.93
CA GLN A 365 0.36 -27.19 26.98
C GLN A 365 -0.26 -25.83 27.32
N GLU A 366 -0.53 -25.59 28.60
CA GLU A 366 -1.10 -24.34 29.11
C GLU A 366 -0.22 -23.12 28.74
N GLY A 367 1.09 -23.28 28.78
CA GLY A 367 2.03 -22.22 28.38
C GLY A 367 1.96 -21.93 26.86
N ARG A 368 1.86 -22.99 26.05
CA ARG A 368 1.68 -22.85 24.59
C ARG A 368 0.34 -22.18 24.25
N ASP A 369 -0.75 -22.63 24.91
CA ASP A 369 -2.09 -22.07 24.71
C ASP A 369 -2.15 -20.59 25.08
N GLU A 370 -1.52 -20.20 26.21
CA GLU A 370 -1.50 -18.81 26.64
C GLU A 370 -0.66 -17.93 25.72
N LEU A 371 0.54 -18.40 25.29
CA LEU A 371 1.35 -17.66 24.33
C LEU A 371 0.60 -17.47 23.00
N TYR A 372 -0.06 -18.53 22.49
CA TYR A 372 -0.90 -18.44 21.30
C TYR A 372 -2.04 -17.45 21.46
N ASN A 373 -2.74 -17.50 22.59
CA ASN A 373 -3.85 -16.58 22.89
C ASN A 373 -3.39 -15.11 22.83
N TYR A 374 -2.21 -14.79 23.41
CA TYR A 374 -1.68 -13.44 23.31
C TYR A 374 -1.23 -13.10 21.89
N PHE A 375 -0.47 -13.97 21.24
CA PHE A 375 0.09 -13.67 19.92
C PHE A 375 -1.01 -13.54 18.87
N TYR A 376 -1.95 -14.46 18.82
CA TYR A 376 -3.00 -14.49 17.81
C TYR A 376 -4.19 -13.59 18.17
N ASN A 377 -4.81 -13.79 19.35
CA ASN A 377 -6.05 -13.10 19.69
C ASN A 377 -5.84 -11.68 20.20
N ARG A 378 -4.78 -11.44 20.98
CA ARG A 378 -4.56 -10.13 21.60
C ARG A 378 -3.66 -9.25 20.76
N PHE A 379 -2.45 -9.68 20.36
CA PHE A 379 -1.55 -8.91 19.51
C PHE A 379 -1.96 -8.90 18.04
N GLY A 380 -2.71 -9.91 17.57
CA GLY A 380 -3.24 -9.98 16.21
C GLY A 380 -2.20 -10.42 15.17
N PHE A 381 -1.22 -11.24 15.57
CA PHE A 381 -0.31 -11.86 14.62
C PHE A 381 -1.03 -12.96 13.82
N GLY A 382 -0.80 -13.02 12.51
CA GLY A 382 -1.48 -13.96 11.63
C GLY A 382 -2.90 -13.54 11.22
N VAL A 383 -3.33 -12.31 11.57
CA VAL A 383 -4.63 -11.72 11.17
C VAL A 383 -4.40 -10.42 10.43
N TYR A 384 -5.28 -10.04 9.52
CA TYR A 384 -5.24 -8.71 8.90
C TYR A 384 -5.41 -7.62 9.95
N THR A 385 -4.58 -6.59 9.89
CA THR A 385 -4.72 -5.44 10.78
C THR A 385 -5.91 -4.58 10.40
N GLY A 386 -6.32 -4.64 9.15
CA GLY A 386 -7.39 -3.85 8.56
C GLY A 386 -6.97 -2.44 8.16
N ILE A 387 -5.68 -2.16 8.01
CA ILE A 387 -5.20 -0.93 7.39
C ILE A 387 -5.73 -0.83 5.95
N GLU A 388 -5.95 0.38 5.45
CA GLU A 388 -6.53 0.62 4.13
C GLU A 388 -5.51 0.42 2.99
N LEU A 389 -4.77 -0.71 3.04
CA LEU A 389 -3.79 -1.16 2.04
C LEU A 389 -3.94 -2.66 1.81
N TYR A 390 -3.25 -3.18 0.81
CA TYR A 390 -3.08 -4.61 0.68
C TYR A 390 -2.19 -5.14 1.79
N GLU A 391 -2.61 -6.26 2.40
CA GLU A 391 -1.90 -6.92 3.49
C GLU A 391 -1.66 -8.39 3.16
N ALA A 392 -0.49 -8.90 3.56
CA ALA A 392 -0.27 -10.32 3.66
C ALA A 392 -0.49 -10.80 5.10
N LEU A 393 -1.03 -12.00 5.24
CA LEU A 393 -1.15 -12.65 6.54
C LEU A 393 0.23 -13.19 6.99
N GLY A 394 0.50 -13.08 8.28
CA GLY A 394 1.54 -13.85 8.92
C GLY A 394 1.07 -15.28 9.22
N VAL A 395 1.98 -16.11 9.72
CA VAL A 395 1.69 -17.48 10.15
C VAL A 395 2.08 -17.64 11.61
N ILE A 396 1.12 -18.09 12.43
CA ILE A 396 1.30 -18.45 13.83
C ILE A 396 0.84 -19.90 13.99
N PRO A 397 1.75 -20.87 14.25
CA PRO A 397 1.38 -22.27 14.48
C PRO A 397 0.45 -22.42 15.68
N LYS A 398 -0.59 -23.25 15.55
CA LYS A 398 -1.47 -23.55 16.67
C LYS A 398 -0.79 -24.46 17.69
N PRO A 399 -1.18 -24.39 18.99
CA PRO A 399 -0.47 -25.08 20.06
C PRO A 399 -0.60 -26.59 20.06
N ASP A 400 -1.58 -27.13 19.37
CA ASP A 400 -1.88 -28.57 19.25
C ASP A 400 -1.53 -29.16 17.87
N GLU A 401 -1.08 -28.35 16.91
CA GLU A 401 -0.74 -28.76 15.55
C GLU A 401 0.77 -29.05 15.40
N GLY A 402 1.10 -30.04 14.53
CA GLY A 402 2.45 -30.34 14.10
C GLY A 402 3.26 -31.25 15.04
N TYR A 403 4.49 -31.59 14.59
CA TYR A 403 5.50 -32.31 15.36
C TYR A 403 6.41 -31.34 16.09
N ALA A 404 7.06 -31.81 17.19
CA ALA A 404 8.00 -31.01 17.97
C ALA A 404 7.39 -29.67 18.45
N ARG A 405 6.21 -29.74 19.04
CA ARG A 405 5.41 -28.58 19.48
C ARG A 405 6.16 -27.71 20.49
N ASP A 406 6.88 -28.31 21.41
CA ASP A 406 7.67 -27.59 22.42
C ASP A 406 8.82 -26.84 21.79
N LEU A 407 9.51 -27.44 20.81
CA LEU A 407 10.57 -26.79 20.05
C LEU A 407 10.02 -25.60 19.25
N THR A 408 8.88 -25.78 18.55
CA THR A 408 8.23 -24.71 17.79
C THR A 408 7.89 -23.54 18.68
N TYR A 409 7.22 -23.81 19.81
CA TYR A 409 6.84 -22.74 20.75
C TYR A 409 8.05 -22.11 21.46
N ALA A 410 9.07 -22.91 21.78
CA ALA A 410 10.33 -22.38 22.30
C ALA A 410 10.95 -21.37 21.32
N THR A 411 11.01 -21.71 20.02
CA THR A 411 11.58 -20.81 19.00
C THR A 411 10.67 -19.61 18.70
N MET A 412 9.35 -19.76 18.77
CA MET A 412 8.39 -18.66 18.64
C MET A 412 8.60 -17.58 19.70
N THR A 413 9.00 -17.94 20.93
CA THR A 413 9.25 -16.94 21.99
C THR A 413 10.29 -15.89 21.61
N PHE A 414 11.20 -16.22 20.70
CA PHE A 414 12.22 -15.30 20.18
C PHE A 414 12.15 -15.05 18.69
N GLY A 415 10.98 -15.39 18.07
CA GLY A 415 10.60 -14.96 16.73
C GLY A 415 11.13 -15.78 15.58
N GLN A 416 11.31 -17.09 15.79
CA GLN A 416 11.55 -18.09 14.75
C GLN A 416 10.38 -19.09 14.74
N GLY A 417 10.07 -19.68 13.57
CA GLY A 417 8.94 -20.58 13.41
C GLY A 417 7.57 -19.89 13.35
N LEU A 418 7.55 -18.58 13.28
CA LEU A 418 6.39 -17.73 12.98
C LEU A 418 6.81 -16.60 12.06
N ASN A 419 5.87 -16.02 11.33
CA ASN A 419 6.15 -14.81 10.56
C ASN A 419 5.01 -13.79 10.69
N MET A 420 5.35 -12.51 10.50
CA MET A 420 4.42 -11.39 10.53
C MET A 420 4.92 -10.25 9.65
N THR A 421 4.00 -9.37 9.24
CA THR A 421 4.35 -8.14 8.53
C THR A 421 4.85 -7.06 9.51
N MET A 422 5.53 -6.04 8.98
CA MET A 422 5.96 -4.92 9.81
C MET A 422 4.77 -4.18 10.44
N ILE A 423 3.67 -4.02 9.72
CA ILE A 423 2.49 -3.32 10.26
C ILE A 423 1.86 -4.09 11.42
N GLN A 424 1.80 -5.43 11.36
CA GLN A 424 1.36 -6.26 12.50
C GLN A 424 2.26 -6.06 13.70
N ALA A 425 3.59 -6.09 13.50
CA ALA A 425 4.56 -5.88 14.58
C ALA A 425 4.44 -4.48 15.21
N VAL A 426 4.30 -3.43 14.39
CA VAL A 426 4.19 -2.04 14.86
C VAL A 426 2.90 -1.80 15.62
N ALA A 427 1.75 -2.29 15.14
CA ALA A 427 0.47 -2.14 15.81
C ALA A 427 0.46 -2.86 17.19
N ALA A 428 0.99 -4.09 17.23
CA ALA A 428 1.14 -4.82 18.48
C ALA A 428 2.13 -4.15 19.45
N PHE A 429 3.27 -3.65 18.96
CA PHE A 429 4.25 -2.95 19.78
C PHE A 429 3.71 -1.62 20.31
N ALA A 430 2.95 -0.88 19.49
CA ALA A 430 2.28 0.34 19.92
C ALA A 430 1.37 0.07 21.14
N SER A 431 0.61 -1.04 21.12
CA SER A 431 -0.24 -1.41 22.25
C SER A 431 0.55 -1.79 23.51
N ILE A 432 1.79 -2.31 23.39
CA ILE A 432 2.64 -2.58 24.54
C ILE A 432 3.08 -1.28 25.23
N VAL A 433 3.29 -0.21 24.47
CA VAL A 433 3.91 1.01 25.02
C VAL A 433 2.91 2.14 25.32
N ASN A 434 1.66 2.03 24.89
CA ASN A 434 0.64 3.09 25.03
C ASN A 434 -0.33 2.91 26.22
N GLY A 435 -0.15 1.89 27.06
CA GLY A 435 -1.06 1.55 28.16
C GLY A 435 -1.92 0.31 27.88
N GLY A 436 -1.61 -0.47 26.85
CA GLY A 436 -2.28 -1.75 26.54
C GLY A 436 -3.41 -1.65 25.54
N GLU A 437 -3.58 -0.53 24.89
CA GLU A 437 -4.68 -0.28 23.95
C GLU A 437 -4.26 -0.58 22.50
N TYR A 438 -4.96 -1.50 21.85
CA TYR A 438 -4.74 -1.80 20.44
C TYR A 438 -5.65 -0.94 19.58
N TYR A 439 -5.03 -0.10 18.77
CA TYR A 439 -5.68 0.65 17.70
C TYR A 439 -5.46 -0.05 16.36
N ARG A 440 -6.49 -0.09 15.53
CA ARG A 440 -6.34 -0.49 14.14
C ARG A 440 -5.40 0.51 13.44
N PRO A 441 -4.33 0.06 12.78
CA PRO A 441 -3.54 0.97 11.96
C PRO A 441 -4.40 1.63 10.89
N THR A 442 -4.17 2.92 10.63
CA THR A 442 -4.87 3.65 9.58
C THR A 442 -3.94 4.61 8.84
N ILE A 443 -4.16 4.72 7.53
CA ILE A 443 -3.52 5.73 6.68
C ILE A 443 -4.50 6.79 6.21
N VAL A 444 -5.78 6.73 6.59
CA VAL A 444 -6.81 7.69 6.16
C VAL A 444 -7.09 8.69 7.27
N ALA A 445 -6.71 9.95 7.06
CA ALA A 445 -7.04 11.07 7.95
C ALA A 445 -8.43 11.65 7.69
N GLY A 446 -8.96 11.50 6.48
CA GLY A 446 -10.26 12.04 6.11
C GLY A 446 -10.42 12.24 4.61
N THR A 447 -11.29 13.17 4.24
CA THR A 447 -11.58 13.49 2.83
C THR A 447 -11.58 15.02 2.59
N MET A 448 -11.30 15.42 1.33
CA MET A 448 -11.44 16.82 0.90
C MET A 448 -12.73 17.01 0.11
N LYS A 449 -13.54 17.99 0.48
CA LYS A 449 -14.70 18.41 -0.31
C LYS A 449 -14.50 19.87 -0.76
N GLY A 450 -14.06 20.04 -2.00
CA GLY A 450 -13.54 21.33 -2.45
C GLY A 450 -12.25 21.66 -1.68
N GLN A 451 -12.26 22.76 -0.94
CA GLN A 451 -11.15 23.17 -0.06
C GLN A 451 -11.36 22.79 1.43
N GLU A 452 -12.50 22.18 1.76
CA GLU A 452 -12.82 21.78 3.13
C GLU A 452 -12.24 20.40 3.44
N PHE A 453 -11.36 20.31 4.43
CA PHE A 453 -10.89 19.06 4.98
C PHE A 453 -11.88 18.54 6.02
N ARG A 454 -12.41 17.34 5.79
CA ARG A 454 -13.28 16.60 6.71
C ARG A 454 -12.50 15.48 7.34
N VAL A 455 -12.19 15.65 8.60
CA VAL A 455 -11.47 14.64 9.39
C VAL A 455 -12.32 13.38 9.50
N ALA A 456 -11.68 12.20 9.36
CA ALA A 456 -12.31 10.92 9.62
C ALA A 456 -12.77 10.82 11.08
N GLU A 457 -13.73 9.97 11.36
CA GLU A 457 -14.12 9.66 12.74
C GLU A 457 -12.91 9.17 13.53
N ASN A 458 -12.91 9.46 14.85
CA ASN A 458 -11.86 9.00 15.73
C ASN A 458 -11.70 7.46 15.63
N ASN A 459 -10.46 7.02 15.48
CA ASN A 459 -10.13 5.61 15.46
C ASN A 459 -10.30 5.02 16.88
N PRO A 460 -11.29 4.18 17.13
CA PRO A 460 -11.55 3.67 18.47
C PRO A 460 -10.52 2.61 18.87
N VAL A 461 -10.36 2.42 20.18
CA VAL A 461 -9.65 1.26 20.72
C VAL A 461 -10.40 -0.02 20.31
N VAL A 462 -9.72 -0.93 19.63
CA VAL A 462 -10.32 -2.20 19.20
C VAL A 462 -10.42 -3.17 20.38
N ARG A 463 -9.34 -3.25 21.18
CA ARG A 463 -9.24 -4.15 22.34
C ARG A 463 -8.12 -3.72 23.28
N ARG A 464 -8.21 -4.17 24.54
CA ARG A 464 -7.08 -4.13 25.48
C ARG A 464 -6.26 -5.41 25.32
N VAL A 465 -4.96 -5.24 25.13
CA VAL A 465 -4.03 -6.35 24.88
C VAL A 465 -3.34 -6.78 26.16
N ILE A 466 -2.86 -5.80 26.93
CA ILE A 466 -2.21 -5.97 28.25
C ILE A 466 -2.73 -4.91 29.21
N GLU A 467 -2.49 -5.09 30.50
CA GLU A 467 -2.85 -4.11 31.51
C GLU A 467 -1.90 -2.88 31.47
N PRO A 468 -2.39 -1.70 31.92
CA PRO A 468 -1.58 -0.47 31.91
C PRO A 468 -0.27 -0.60 32.73
N GLU A 469 -0.30 -1.34 33.82
CA GLU A 469 0.86 -1.61 34.67
C GLU A 469 1.92 -2.43 33.92
N THR A 470 1.48 -3.45 33.15
CA THR A 470 2.36 -4.24 32.28
C THR A 470 3.00 -3.36 31.23
N SER A 471 2.24 -2.47 30.61
CA SER A 471 2.75 -1.50 29.65
C SER A 471 3.83 -0.60 30.26
N GLU A 472 3.63 -0.10 31.47
CA GLU A 472 4.61 0.73 32.17
C GLU A 472 5.90 -0.06 32.47
N ILE A 473 5.78 -1.30 32.95
CA ILE A 473 6.94 -2.17 33.19
C ILE A 473 7.68 -2.42 31.89
N MET A 474 7.00 -2.74 30.80
CA MET A 474 7.62 -2.99 29.50
C MET A 474 8.33 -1.76 28.94
N ARG A 475 7.75 -0.56 29.05
CA ARG A 475 8.45 0.68 28.66
C ARG A 475 9.76 0.86 29.43
N ARG A 476 9.76 0.62 30.75
CA ARG A 476 10.98 0.71 31.57
C ARG A 476 12.00 -0.35 31.16
N MET A 477 11.60 -1.58 30.90
CA MET A 477 12.49 -2.65 30.45
C MET A 477 13.12 -2.34 29.10
N LEU A 478 12.34 -1.87 28.12
CA LEU A 478 12.84 -1.50 26.79
C LEU A 478 13.74 -0.27 26.82
N TYR A 479 13.46 0.69 27.67
CA TYR A 479 14.35 1.81 27.96
C TYR A 479 15.68 1.35 28.57
N GLY A 480 15.60 0.45 29.58
CA GLY A 480 16.79 -0.16 30.22
C GLY A 480 17.67 -0.90 29.22
N THR A 481 17.06 -1.64 28.27
CA THR A 481 17.79 -2.32 27.19
C THR A 481 18.60 -1.33 26.34
N ARG A 482 18.04 -0.16 26.09
CA ARG A 482 18.72 0.88 25.31
C ARG A 482 19.79 1.60 26.14
N LEU A 483 19.56 1.87 27.43
CA LEU A 483 20.54 2.51 28.33
C LEU A 483 21.87 1.78 28.40
N ARG A 484 21.86 0.45 28.33
CA ARG A 484 23.08 -0.36 28.26
C ARG A 484 24.03 0.05 27.13
N ARG A 485 23.44 0.64 26.05
CA ARG A 485 24.17 1.02 24.83
C ARG A 485 24.54 2.49 24.77
N ARG A 486 24.34 3.25 25.87
CA ARG A 486 24.70 4.68 25.94
C ARG A 486 26.18 4.97 25.68
N GLU A 487 27.04 3.99 25.89
CA GLU A 487 28.47 4.10 25.55
C GLU A 487 28.71 4.40 24.05
N LEU A 488 27.71 4.17 23.18
CA LEU A 488 27.77 4.45 21.76
C LEU A 488 27.41 5.91 21.41
N GLY A 489 27.03 6.75 22.37
CA GLY A 489 26.85 8.20 22.19
C GLY A 489 25.65 8.64 21.34
N ILE A 490 24.70 7.75 21.10
CA ILE A 490 23.65 7.92 20.09
C ILE A 490 22.38 8.60 20.66
N ASP A 491 22.14 8.53 21.98
CA ASP A 491 20.91 9.08 22.58
C ASP A 491 21.02 10.56 22.96
N ARG A 492 20.03 11.34 22.53
CA ARG A 492 19.84 12.70 23.03
C ARG A 492 19.39 12.67 24.51
N ARG A 493 20.01 13.48 25.35
CA ARG A 493 19.60 13.64 26.76
C ARG A 493 18.18 14.23 26.83
N GLY A 494 17.38 13.73 27.76
CA GLY A 494 16.03 14.25 28.04
C GLY A 494 14.90 13.60 27.25
N TYR A 495 15.18 12.62 26.36
CA TYR A 495 14.15 11.84 25.71
C TYR A 495 14.04 10.45 26.28
N TYR A 496 12.81 9.94 26.32
CA TYR A 496 12.50 8.58 26.74
C TYR A 496 12.36 7.70 25.50
N VAL A 497 13.45 7.05 25.11
CA VAL A 497 13.54 6.21 23.91
C VAL A 497 13.89 4.80 24.32
N GLY A 498 13.10 3.82 23.89
CA GLY A 498 13.31 2.40 24.17
C GLY A 498 13.05 1.55 22.94
N GLY A 499 13.54 0.31 22.95
CA GLY A 499 13.29 -0.58 21.81
C GLY A 499 14.07 -1.88 21.86
N LYS A 500 13.92 -2.67 20.76
CA LYS A 500 14.50 -4.01 20.63
C LYS A 500 15.02 -4.26 19.23
N THR A 501 16.21 -4.85 19.14
CA THR A 501 16.83 -5.34 17.91
C THR A 501 16.27 -6.70 17.50
N GLY A 502 16.19 -6.96 16.20
CA GLY A 502 15.99 -8.27 15.60
C GLY A 502 17.08 -8.59 14.58
N THR A 503 17.50 -9.84 14.53
CA THR A 503 18.39 -10.38 13.51
C THR A 503 17.82 -11.74 13.13
N ALA A 504 17.16 -11.82 11.97
CA ALA A 504 16.46 -13.00 11.50
C ALA A 504 17.27 -13.69 10.41
N GLN A 505 17.33 -15.01 10.46
CA GLN A 505 17.82 -15.81 9.35
C GLN A 505 16.80 -15.81 8.21
N VAL A 506 17.28 -15.78 6.97
CA VAL A 506 16.39 -15.88 5.80
C VAL A 506 16.02 -17.34 5.58
N VAL A 507 14.73 -17.59 5.36
CA VAL A 507 14.21 -18.91 4.99
C VAL A 507 14.01 -18.93 3.47
N ARG A 508 14.65 -19.87 2.77
CA ARG A 508 14.42 -20.15 1.34
C ARG A 508 14.07 -21.62 1.17
N GLU A 509 13.03 -21.91 0.42
CA GLU A 509 12.57 -23.28 0.15
C GLU A 509 12.33 -24.12 1.42
N GLY A 510 11.85 -23.47 2.49
CA GLY A 510 11.54 -24.13 3.77
C GLY A 510 12.75 -24.43 4.66
N ALA A 511 13.95 -23.97 4.31
CA ALA A 511 15.17 -24.14 5.11
C ALA A 511 15.85 -22.78 5.40
N TYR A 512 16.51 -22.70 6.55
CA TYR A 512 17.36 -21.54 6.84
C TYR A 512 18.60 -21.53 5.94
N THR A 513 18.97 -20.35 5.44
CA THR A 513 20.14 -20.17 4.54
C THR A 513 21.45 -20.20 5.32
N GLU A 514 21.78 -21.36 5.95
CA GLU A 514 23.00 -21.52 6.75
C GLU A 514 24.29 -21.29 5.94
N ALA A 515 24.30 -21.69 4.66
CA ALA A 515 25.50 -21.70 3.82
C ALA A 515 26.04 -20.30 3.46
N LYS A 516 25.24 -19.22 3.62
CA LYS A 516 25.64 -17.85 3.24
C LYS A 516 25.56 -16.83 4.38
N GLY A 517 25.06 -17.20 5.57
CA GLY A 517 24.89 -16.28 6.69
C GLY A 517 23.96 -15.10 6.39
N GLU A 518 23.03 -15.23 5.44
CA GLU A 518 22.12 -14.17 5.02
C GLU A 518 21.09 -13.90 6.12
N THR A 519 20.94 -12.62 6.48
CA THR A 519 20.04 -12.22 7.56
C THR A 519 19.30 -10.94 7.24
N ILE A 520 18.11 -10.80 7.86
CA ILE A 520 17.32 -9.56 7.90
C ILE A 520 17.61 -8.87 9.23
N ALA A 521 18.05 -7.63 9.18
CA ALA A 521 18.21 -6.81 10.37
C ALA A 521 16.97 -5.94 10.59
N SER A 522 16.53 -5.84 11.84
CA SER A 522 15.41 -4.99 12.22
C SER A 522 15.59 -4.34 13.58
N TYR A 523 14.90 -3.22 13.78
CA TYR A 523 14.77 -2.56 15.07
C TYR A 523 13.36 -1.99 15.20
N ILE A 524 12.73 -2.22 16.34
CA ILE A 524 11.46 -1.59 16.71
C ILE A 524 11.63 -0.84 18.01
N GLY A 525 11.14 0.39 18.07
CA GLY A 525 11.28 1.21 19.27
C GLY A 525 10.24 2.33 19.32
N PHE A 526 10.20 2.98 20.45
CA PHE A 526 9.34 4.12 20.73
C PHE A 526 10.17 5.31 21.22
N GLY A 527 9.58 6.50 21.13
CA GLY A 527 10.17 7.71 21.72
C GLY A 527 9.13 8.74 22.09
N GLY A 528 9.54 9.67 22.95
CA GLY A 528 8.73 10.76 23.46
C GLY A 528 9.36 11.36 24.74
N ARG A 529 8.57 12.15 25.50
CA ARG A 529 9.00 12.73 26.77
C ARG A 529 8.77 11.81 27.95
N GLU A 530 7.53 11.53 28.25
CA GLU A 530 7.07 10.70 29.39
C GLU A 530 6.28 9.49 28.88
N LEU A 531 5.39 9.74 27.94
CA LEU A 531 4.64 8.73 27.23
C LEU A 531 5.10 8.70 25.77
N PRO A 532 5.06 7.53 25.14
CA PRO A 532 5.40 7.39 23.73
C PRO A 532 4.55 8.30 22.83
N GLU A 533 5.21 9.07 21.99
CA GLU A 533 4.61 9.95 21.00
C GLU A 533 4.72 9.36 19.60
N TYR A 534 5.67 8.45 19.40
CA TYR A 534 5.85 7.68 18.18
C TYR A 534 6.38 6.28 18.46
N VAL A 535 6.08 5.38 17.54
CA VAL A 535 6.70 4.06 17.37
C VAL A 535 7.34 4.04 16.00
N ILE A 536 8.57 3.56 15.91
CA ILE A 536 9.29 3.39 14.64
C ILE A 536 9.75 1.95 14.53
N MET A 537 9.56 1.37 13.35
CA MET A 537 10.17 0.10 13.00
C MET A 537 10.99 0.25 11.73
N VAL A 538 12.21 -0.26 11.76
CA VAL A 538 13.12 -0.31 10.61
C VAL A 538 13.42 -1.77 10.29
N LYS A 539 13.39 -2.11 9.01
CA LYS A 539 13.84 -3.41 8.48
C LYS A 539 14.79 -3.14 7.32
N ILE A 540 15.95 -3.81 7.33
CA ILE A 540 16.91 -3.77 6.23
C ILE A 540 17.32 -5.19 5.85
N TRP A 541 17.36 -5.44 4.57
CA TRP A 541 17.76 -6.71 3.97
C TRP A 541 18.56 -6.48 2.69
N GLU A 542 19.58 -7.31 2.47
CA GLU A 542 20.39 -7.31 1.25
C GLU A 542 20.76 -8.75 0.91
N GLU A 543 20.51 -9.16 -0.31
CA GLU A 543 20.74 -10.54 -0.76
C GLU A 543 22.20 -10.96 -0.57
N GLY A 544 22.39 -12.14 0.05
CA GLY A 544 23.71 -12.73 0.31
C GLY A 544 24.54 -12.01 1.39
N LYS A 545 23.94 -11.08 2.17
CA LYS A 545 24.64 -10.33 3.22
C LYS A 545 24.18 -10.72 4.61
N HIS A 546 25.15 -10.74 5.53
CA HIS A 546 24.90 -10.87 6.96
C HIS A 546 24.70 -9.47 7.57
N LEU A 547 23.47 -9.15 7.94
CA LEU A 547 23.07 -7.90 8.57
C LEU A 547 22.65 -8.17 10.02
N GLU A 548 22.96 -7.23 10.92
CA GLU A 548 22.64 -7.34 12.35
C GLU A 548 21.80 -6.15 12.81
N GLY A 549 20.76 -6.43 13.62
CA GLY A 549 19.85 -5.40 14.10
C GLY A 549 20.57 -4.25 14.82
N GLU A 550 21.62 -4.54 15.58
CA GLU A 550 22.39 -3.53 16.31
C GLU A 550 23.28 -2.69 15.40
N ARG A 551 23.93 -3.32 14.42
CA ARG A 551 24.89 -2.65 13.53
C ARG A 551 24.21 -1.95 12.37
N ASP A 552 23.12 -2.55 11.81
CA ASP A 552 22.58 -2.12 10.53
C ASP A 552 21.20 -1.46 10.63
N ALA A 553 20.32 -1.84 11.59
CA ALA A 553 18.98 -1.27 11.74
C ALA A 553 18.88 -0.19 12.84
N LEU A 554 19.54 -0.39 13.96
CA LEU A 554 19.50 0.56 15.08
C LEU A 554 20.01 1.97 14.70
N PRO A 555 21.13 2.15 13.96
CA PRO A 555 21.57 3.49 13.56
C PRO A 555 20.56 4.22 12.68
N ILE A 556 19.82 3.48 11.81
CA ILE A 556 18.76 4.04 10.97
C ILE A 556 17.59 4.50 11.86
N PHE A 557 17.18 3.66 12.82
CA PHE A 557 16.17 4.05 13.80
C PHE A 557 16.57 5.33 14.55
N ASP A 558 17.82 5.44 14.98
CA ASP A 558 18.31 6.59 15.73
C ASP A 558 18.25 7.87 14.91
N GLU A 559 18.63 7.81 13.64
CA GLU A 559 18.57 8.97 12.73
C GLU A 559 17.13 9.39 12.51
N ILE A 560 16.22 8.44 12.24
CA ILE A 560 14.78 8.69 12.06
C ILE A 560 14.16 9.21 13.36
N SER A 561 14.45 8.62 14.50
CA SER A 561 13.96 9.05 15.83
C SER A 561 14.37 10.49 16.13
N ASN A 562 15.62 10.85 15.88
CA ASN A 562 16.12 12.22 16.01
C ASN A 562 15.43 13.19 15.04
N PHE A 563 15.18 12.74 13.81
CA PHE A 563 14.47 13.55 12.82
C PHE A 563 13.02 13.80 13.26
N VAL A 564 12.28 12.76 13.67
CA VAL A 564 10.89 12.85 14.18
C VAL A 564 10.80 13.83 15.36
N GLN A 565 11.73 13.73 16.32
CA GLN A 565 11.77 14.63 17.49
C GLN A 565 11.93 16.09 17.09
N ASN A 566 12.81 16.37 16.12
CA ASN A 566 13.03 17.73 15.62
C ASN A 566 11.83 18.22 14.80
N TYR A 567 11.32 17.39 13.90
CA TYR A 567 10.25 17.72 12.97
C TYR A 567 8.96 18.09 13.70
N PHE A 568 8.54 17.26 14.66
CA PHE A 568 7.37 17.53 15.49
C PHE A 568 7.66 18.44 16.71
N LYS A 569 8.89 18.97 16.82
CA LYS A 569 9.31 19.87 17.92
C LYS A 569 9.04 19.25 19.30
N ILE A 570 9.21 17.93 19.43
CA ILE A 570 9.06 17.22 20.70
C ILE A 570 10.15 17.75 21.65
N LYS A 571 9.73 18.34 22.77
CA LYS A 571 10.68 18.91 23.73
C LYS A 571 11.30 17.82 24.61
N PRO A 572 12.59 17.91 24.97
CA PRO A 572 13.17 16.98 25.93
C PRO A 572 12.52 17.17 27.33
N LYS A 573 12.58 16.11 28.14
CA LYS A 573 12.26 16.21 29.57
C LYS A 573 13.34 17.06 30.22
N VAL A 574 12.94 18.07 30.95
CA VAL A 574 13.84 19.01 31.65
C VAL A 574 14.49 18.30 32.87
#